data_a3da9b78cb7306a8818dc31355f1dd9c
#
_entry.id   a3da9b78cb7306a8818dc31355f1dd9c
#
_cell.length_a   1.000
_cell.length_b   1.000
_cell.length_c   1.000
_cell.angle_alpha   90.00
_cell.angle_beta   90.00
_cell.angle_gamma   90.00
#
_symmetry.space_group_name_H-M   'P 1'
#
loop_
_entity.id
_entity.type
_entity.pdbx_description
1 polymer ?
#
loop_
_entity_poly.entity_id
_entity_poly.type
_entity_poly.pdbx_seq_one_letter_code
_entity_poly.pdbx_strand_id
1 'polypeptide(L)'
;MSTQTTEEALKLYFALKKRGVPAELEKFDGYKHIDIAIPEAKINIEVDGKHHNSNNRQALADLKRTYFSFLKGYYTIRIPNSLVYNDYVLNETADFIVGILNESLNKQYGLR
;
A
#
# COMPACT_ATOMS: atom_id res chain seq x y z
N MET A 1 12.72 -3.18 -18.95
CA MET A 1 12.79 -3.58 -17.59
C MET A 1 11.47 -4.17 -17.10
N SER A 2 11.54 -5.28 -16.46
CA SER A 2 10.31 -5.92 -16.02
C SER A 2 9.70 -5.20 -14.84
N THR A 3 8.40 -5.24 -14.78
CA THR A 3 7.68 -4.70 -13.65
C THR A 3 7.81 -5.60 -12.45
N GLN A 4 7.78 -5.03 -11.29
CA GLN A 4 7.76 -5.77 -10.04
C GLN A 4 6.34 -5.95 -9.50
N THR A 5 5.36 -5.44 -10.24
CA THR A 5 3.98 -5.49 -9.78
C THR A 5 3.44 -6.92 -9.85
N THR A 6 2.94 -7.41 -8.75
CA THR A 6 2.34 -8.74 -8.70
C THR A 6 0.88 -8.65 -9.12
N GLU A 7 0.33 -9.82 -9.43
CA GLU A 7 -1.07 -9.91 -9.77
C GLU A 7 -1.95 -9.45 -8.60
N GLU A 8 -1.53 -9.80 -7.39
CA GLU A 8 -2.27 -9.42 -6.19
C GLU A 8 -2.30 -7.91 -6.00
N ALA A 9 -1.15 -7.26 -6.22
CA ALA A 9 -1.11 -5.80 -6.10
C ALA A 9 -1.98 -5.15 -7.17
N LEU A 10 -1.98 -5.70 -8.38
CA LEU A 10 -2.83 -5.19 -9.44
C LEU A 10 -4.31 -5.29 -9.10
N LYS A 11 -4.72 -6.41 -8.52
CA LYS A 11 -6.12 -6.58 -8.13
C LYS A 11 -6.54 -5.50 -7.15
N LEU A 12 -5.71 -5.26 -6.16
CA LEU A 12 -6.03 -4.25 -5.16
C LEU A 12 -6.02 -2.85 -5.79
N TYR A 13 -5.04 -2.60 -6.65
CA TYR A 13 -4.95 -1.32 -7.33
C TYR A 13 -6.24 -1.01 -8.10
N PHE A 14 -6.71 -1.97 -8.89
CA PHE A 14 -7.92 -1.74 -9.68
C PHE A 14 -9.16 -1.59 -8.80
N ALA A 15 -9.22 -2.33 -7.71
CA ALA A 15 -10.33 -2.18 -6.78
C ALA A 15 -10.37 -0.77 -6.17
N LEU A 16 -9.20 -0.22 -5.87
CA LEU A 16 -9.10 1.14 -5.34
C LEU A 16 -9.45 2.17 -6.40
N LYS A 17 -8.95 1.96 -7.64
CA LYS A 17 -9.26 2.91 -8.72
C LYS A 17 -10.74 2.95 -9.01
N LYS A 18 -11.43 1.81 -8.94
CA LYS A 18 -12.88 1.78 -9.14
C LYS A 18 -13.61 2.64 -8.12
N ARG A 19 -13.02 2.84 -6.97
CA ARG A 19 -13.63 3.63 -5.90
C ARG A 19 -13.17 5.08 -5.91
N GLY A 20 -12.47 5.48 -6.97
CA GLY A 20 -12.04 6.87 -7.12
C GLY A 20 -10.78 7.22 -6.37
N VAL A 21 -10.05 6.23 -5.88
CA VAL A 21 -8.80 6.49 -5.16
C VAL A 21 -7.70 6.86 -6.17
N PRO A 22 -6.99 7.98 -5.96
CA PRO A 22 -5.90 8.39 -6.88
C PRO A 22 -4.62 7.60 -6.59
N ALA A 23 -4.67 6.29 -6.82
CA ALA A 23 -3.56 5.40 -6.55
C ALA A 23 -2.60 5.34 -7.73
N GLU A 24 -1.32 5.15 -7.43
CA GLU A 24 -0.26 4.98 -8.42
C GLU A 24 0.42 3.65 -8.19
N LEU A 25 0.72 2.95 -9.28
CA LEU A 25 1.42 1.67 -9.21
C LEU A 25 2.92 1.87 -9.25
N GLU A 26 3.62 1.09 -8.44
CA GLU A 26 5.08 0.99 -8.52
C GLU A 26 5.81 2.32 -8.46
N LYS A 27 5.40 3.16 -7.55
CA LYS A 27 6.07 4.42 -7.37
C LYS A 27 7.43 4.21 -6.72
N PHE A 28 8.48 4.80 -7.29
CA PHE A 28 9.82 4.70 -6.74
C PHE A 28 10.01 5.77 -5.66
N ASP A 29 10.46 5.37 -4.47
CA ASP A 29 10.58 6.30 -3.34
C ASP A 29 12.03 6.70 -3.05
N GLY A 30 12.96 6.34 -3.94
CA GLY A 30 14.38 6.60 -3.72
C GLY A 30 15.13 5.38 -3.25
N TYR A 31 14.44 4.36 -2.82
CA TYR A 31 15.04 3.10 -2.36
C TYR A 31 14.50 1.91 -3.11
N LYS A 32 13.18 1.85 -3.23
CA LYS A 32 12.55 0.72 -3.90
C LYS A 32 11.23 1.19 -4.49
N HIS A 33 10.63 0.32 -5.28
CA HIS A 33 9.30 0.59 -5.82
C HIS A 33 8.26 0.22 -4.78
N ILE A 34 7.35 1.15 -4.54
CA ILE A 34 6.20 0.94 -3.66
C ILE A 34 5.12 0.31 -4.52
N ASP A 35 4.50 -0.76 -4.05
CA ASP A 35 3.49 -1.45 -4.84
C ASP A 35 2.37 -0.52 -5.26
N ILE A 36 1.78 0.16 -4.31
CA ILE A 36 0.71 1.13 -4.57
C ILE A 36 0.97 2.34 -3.70
N ALA A 37 0.98 3.52 -4.30
CA ALA A 37 1.18 4.75 -3.55
C ALA A 37 -0.04 5.63 -3.71
N ILE A 38 -0.41 6.30 -2.63
CA ILE A 38 -1.48 7.29 -2.65
C ILE A 38 -0.90 8.58 -2.09
N PRO A 39 -0.22 9.36 -2.95
CA PRO A 39 0.52 10.53 -2.46
C PRO A 39 -0.34 11.58 -1.79
N GLU A 40 -1.57 11.74 -2.22
CA GLU A 40 -2.45 12.74 -1.64
C GLU A 40 -2.72 12.47 -0.17
N ALA A 41 -2.75 11.21 0.22
CA ALA A 41 -2.97 10.82 1.60
C ALA A 41 -1.66 10.49 2.31
N LYS A 42 -0.55 10.50 1.58
CA LYS A 42 0.76 10.10 2.09
C LYS A 42 0.73 8.69 2.63
N ILE A 43 0.15 7.79 1.87
CA ILE A 43 0.05 6.38 2.24
C ILE A 43 0.67 5.53 1.16
N ASN A 44 1.49 4.58 1.60
CA ASN A 44 2.06 3.55 0.73
C ASN A 44 1.43 2.22 1.11
N ILE A 45 1.16 1.38 0.12
CA ILE A 45 0.60 0.06 0.35
C ILE A 45 1.53 -0.98 -0.24
N GLU A 46 1.88 -1.98 0.58
CA GLU A 46 2.69 -3.11 0.18
C GLU A 46 1.82 -4.35 0.24
N VAL A 47 1.77 -5.10 -0.86
CA VAL A 47 1.00 -6.35 -0.88
C VAL A 47 1.99 -7.49 -0.78
N ASP A 48 1.97 -8.19 0.34
CA ASP A 48 3.02 -9.14 0.70
C ASP A 48 2.64 -10.59 0.47
N GLY A 49 3.56 -11.32 -0.16
CA GLY A 49 3.43 -12.75 -0.28
C GLY A 49 3.86 -13.44 1.00
N LYS A 50 3.64 -14.74 1.02
CA LYS A 50 3.90 -15.51 2.23
C LYS A 50 5.37 -15.68 2.57
N HIS A 51 6.26 -15.47 1.61
CA HIS A 51 7.69 -15.64 1.87
C HIS A 51 8.39 -14.34 2.17
N HIS A 52 7.64 -13.30 2.37
CA HIS A 52 8.18 -11.96 2.45
C HIS A 52 9.24 -11.80 3.55
N ASN A 53 9.03 -12.39 4.70
CA ASN A 53 9.91 -12.20 5.84
C ASN A 53 10.74 -13.41 6.21
N SER A 54 11.02 -14.28 5.24
CA SER A 54 11.81 -15.48 5.53
C SER A 54 13.28 -15.18 5.72
N ASN A 55 13.74 -13.99 5.37
CA ASN A 55 15.15 -13.59 5.44
C ASN A 55 15.30 -12.42 6.40
N ASN A 56 16.15 -12.60 7.41
CA ASN A 56 16.34 -11.56 8.44
C ASN A 56 16.88 -10.26 7.87
N ARG A 57 17.79 -10.34 6.91
CA ARG A 57 18.36 -9.13 6.32
C ARG A 57 17.30 -8.37 5.56
N GLN A 58 16.44 -9.08 4.84
CA GLN A 58 15.38 -8.44 4.10
C GLN A 58 14.35 -7.83 5.03
N ALA A 59 14.01 -8.54 6.10
CA ALA A 59 13.08 -8.01 7.09
C ALA A 59 13.62 -6.72 7.72
N LEU A 60 14.91 -6.70 8.03
CA LEU A 60 15.52 -5.50 8.61
C LEU A 60 15.52 -4.35 7.61
N ALA A 61 15.84 -4.64 6.35
CA ALA A 61 15.80 -3.62 5.31
C ALA A 61 14.39 -3.03 5.16
N ASP A 62 13.38 -3.89 5.21
CA ASP A 62 12.00 -3.44 5.13
C ASP A 62 11.63 -2.55 6.31
N LEU A 63 12.09 -2.93 7.50
CA LEU A 63 11.83 -2.12 8.68
C LEU A 63 12.44 -0.73 8.53
N LYS A 64 13.68 -0.68 8.06
CA LYS A 64 14.35 0.61 7.87
C LYS A 64 13.64 1.47 6.83
N ARG A 65 13.20 0.86 5.73
CA ARG A 65 12.49 1.61 4.70
C ARG A 65 11.17 2.16 5.22
N THR A 66 10.47 1.36 6.00
CA THR A 66 9.22 1.81 6.61
C THR A 66 9.47 3.00 7.52
N TYR A 67 10.52 2.93 8.31
CA TYR A 67 10.87 4.02 9.20
C TYR A 67 11.22 5.30 8.43
N PHE A 68 12.02 5.17 7.35
CA PHE A 68 12.37 6.35 6.56
C PHE A 68 11.15 6.95 5.87
N SER A 69 10.23 6.12 5.41
CA SER A 69 8.97 6.62 4.86
C SER A 69 8.19 7.39 5.92
N PHE A 70 8.16 6.84 7.12
CA PHE A 70 7.45 7.49 8.22
C PHE A 70 8.06 8.86 8.52
N LEU A 71 9.39 8.97 8.48
CA LEU A 71 10.05 10.25 8.71
C LEU A 71 9.69 11.29 7.65
N LYS A 72 9.36 10.83 6.45
CA LYS A 72 8.93 11.72 5.38
C LYS A 72 7.42 12.01 5.44
N GLY A 73 6.75 11.50 6.44
CA GLY A 73 5.32 11.72 6.61
C GLY A 73 4.44 10.67 5.95
N TYR A 74 5.03 9.59 5.44
CA TYR A 74 4.25 8.54 4.78
C TYR A 74 3.98 7.39 5.73
N TYR A 75 2.77 6.89 5.67
CA TYR A 75 2.38 5.73 6.44
C TYR A 75 2.31 4.52 5.52
N THR A 76 2.90 3.41 5.92
CA THR A 76 2.92 2.20 5.10
C THR A 76 1.93 1.19 5.65
N ILE A 77 1.04 0.73 4.78
CA ILE A 77 0.07 -0.31 5.12
C ILE A 77 0.51 -1.59 4.42
N ARG A 78 0.60 -2.67 5.17
CA ARG A 78 0.97 -3.97 4.60
C ARG A 78 -0.26 -4.84 4.52
N ILE A 79 -0.50 -5.36 3.32
CA ILE A 79 -1.67 -6.16 3.03
C ILE A 79 -1.20 -7.57 2.67
N PRO A 80 -1.56 -8.58 3.47
CA PRO A 80 -1.23 -9.95 3.06
C PRO A 80 -1.99 -10.34 1.80
N ASN A 81 -1.37 -11.17 0.97
CA ASN A 81 -1.99 -11.62 -0.26
C ASN A 81 -3.36 -12.25 -0.03
N SER A 82 -3.54 -12.88 1.13
CA SER A 82 -4.81 -13.54 1.44
C SER A 82 -6.00 -12.59 1.40
N LEU A 83 -5.76 -11.30 1.55
CA LEU A 83 -6.84 -10.33 1.53
C LEU A 83 -7.26 -9.94 0.11
N VAL A 84 -6.59 -10.46 -0.90
CA VAL A 84 -6.94 -10.11 -2.29
C VAL A 84 -7.26 -11.33 -3.15
N TYR A 85 -7.18 -12.55 -2.62
CA TYR A 85 -7.41 -13.75 -3.42
C TYR A 85 -8.86 -13.92 -3.83
N ASN A 86 -9.77 -13.52 -2.99
CA ASN A 86 -11.20 -13.77 -3.12
C ASN A 86 -11.86 -12.41 -3.32
N ASP A 87 -12.74 -12.32 -4.31
CA ASP A 87 -13.36 -11.03 -4.68
C ASP A 87 -14.11 -10.39 -3.52
N TYR A 88 -14.82 -11.20 -2.73
CA TYR A 88 -15.57 -10.66 -1.61
C TYR A 88 -14.63 -10.00 -0.60
N VAL A 89 -13.56 -10.71 -0.23
CA VAL A 89 -12.61 -10.19 0.75
C VAL A 89 -11.83 -9.01 0.14
N LEU A 90 -11.52 -9.08 -1.14
CA LEU A 90 -10.85 -7.97 -1.82
C LEU A 90 -11.69 -6.70 -1.72
N ASN A 91 -12.98 -6.82 -1.96
CA ASN A 91 -13.85 -5.65 -1.89
C ASN A 91 -13.95 -5.12 -0.46
N GLU A 92 -14.02 -6.00 0.52
CA GLU A 92 -14.00 -5.56 1.92
C GLU A 92 -12.72 -4.81 2.25
N THR A 93 -11.60 -5.36 1.78
CA THR A 93 -10.29 -4.74 2.02
C THR A 93 -10.22 -3.36 1.40
N ALA A 94 -10.65 -3.25 0.15
CA ALA A 94 -10.62 -1.96 -0.55
C ALA A 94 -11.53 -0.95 0.15
N ASP A 95 -12.71 -1.38 0.58
CA ASP A 95 -13.62 -0.49 1.29
C ASP A 95 -13.01 0.01 2.60
N PHE A 96 -12.33 -0.89 3.32
CA PHE A 96 -11.70 -0.49 4.56
C PHE A 96 -10.57 0.52 4.32
N ILE A 97 -9.79 0.30 3.25
CA ILE A 97 -8.73 1.24 2.90
C ILE A 97 -9.30 2.61 2.55
N VAL A 98 -10.41 2.64 1.82
CA VAL A 98 -11.06 3.91 1.52
C VAL A 98 -11.43 4.64 2.81
N GLY A 99 -11.91 3.90 3.81
CA GLY A 99 -12.22 4.49 5.11
C GLY A 99 -10.99 5.09 5.78
N ILE A 100 -9.87 4.37 5.73
CA ILE A 100 -8.62 4.88 6.28
C ILE A 100 -8.20 6.17 5.56
N LEU A 101 -8.31 6.17 4.24
CA LEU A 101 -7.91 7.32 3.45
C LEU A 101 -8.75 8.55 3.80
N ASN A 102 -10.05 8.36 3.92
CA ASN A 102 -10.93 9.46 4.27
C ASN A 102 -10.60 10.03 5.63
N GLU A 103 -10.33 9.15 6.60
CA GLU A 103 -9.95 9.58 7.93
C GLU A 103 -8.62 10.34 7.90
N SER A 104 -7.66 9.83 7.16
CA SER A 104 -6.35 10.44 7.06
C SER A 104 -6.44 11.83 6.44
N LEU A 105 -7.20 11.97 5.37
CA LEU A 105 -7.37 13.27 4.72
C LEU A 105 -8.11 14.26 5.61
N ASN A 106 -9.12 13.79 6.30
CA ASN A 106 -9.86 14.65 7.23
C ASN A 106 -8.95 15.21 8.30
N LYS A 107 -8.10 14.36 8.86
CA LYS A 107 -7.15 14.82 9.88
C LYS A 107 -6.16 15.81 9.30
N GLN A 108 -5.66 15.53 8.10
CA GLN A 108 -4.63 16.34 7.47
C GLN A 108 -5.13 17.74 7.18
N TYR A 109 -6.41 17.86 6.81
CA TYR A 109 -6.98 19.16 6.45
C TYR A 109 -7.88 19.75 7.54
N GLY A 110 -7.96 19.10 8.68
CA GLY A 110 -8.78 19.60 9.77
C GLY A 110 -10.27 19.48 9.54
N LEU A 111 -10.69 18.58 8.68
CA LEU A 111 -12.09 18.38 8.38
C LEU A 111 -12.66 17.29 9.29
N ARG A 112 -13.59 17.63 10.15
CA ARG A 112 -14.20 16.66 11.05
C ARG A 112 -15.67 16.91 11.16
#